data_63fa73dee2deb242b62f4de609dc240e
#
_entry.id   63fa73dee2deb242b62f4de609dc240e
#
_cell.length_a   1.000
_cell.length_b   1.000
_cell.length_c   1.000
_cell.angle_alpha   90.00
_cell.angle_beta   90.00
_cell.angle_gamma   90.00
#
_symmetry.space_group_name_H-M   'P 1'
#
loop_
_entity.id
_entity.type
_entity.pdbx_description
1 polymer ?
#
loop_
_entity_poly.entity_id
_entity_poly.type
_entity_poly.pdbx_seq_one_letter_code
_entity_poly.pdbx_strand_id
1 'polypeptide(L)'
;MKRTTYIIFGMLLTGLVVVCAGIFYASMQVTGWDNIFLDIKGEEKAVQLPECKVIQMVAVRNIITTGEGEEKGIRMPAFGELPLKITPAEAGQGTFTYASGMDEFMTMNSVGDTLRIVFDFPNDKLEKKYQDLYWLNLRSEEMTIALPDHVLFLQTSLEAQKM
;
A
#
# COMPACT_ATOMS: atom_id res chain seq x y z
N MET A 1 35.03 -48.42 21.76
CA MET A 1 34.18 -47.23 22.05
C MET A 1 34.52 -45.99 21.22
N LYS A 2 35.77 -45.61 21.00
CA LYS A 2 36.13 -44.37 20.28
C LYS A 2 35.64 -44.26 18.82
N ARG A 3 35.64 -45.36 18.03
CA ARG A 3 35.22 -45.33 16.62
C ARG A 3 33.71 -45.03 16.43
N THR A 4 32.88 -45.60 17.27
CA THR A 4 31.42 -45.41 17.20
C THR A 4 31.04 -43.98 17.53
N THR A 5 31.77 -43.35 18.47
CA THR A 5 31.55 -41.94 18.85
C THR A 5 31.85 -41.00 17.69
N TYR A 6 32.93 -41.24 16.93
CA TYR A 6 33.25 -40.44 15.75
C TYR A 6 32.25 -40.57 14.62
N ILE A 7 31.69 -41.79 14.42
CA ILE A 7 30.64 -42.03 13.42
C ILE A 7 29.37 -41.27 13.78
N ILE A 8 28.94 -41.33 15.05
CA ILE A 8 27.75 -40.62 15.53
C ILE A 8 27.96 -39.09 15.42
N PHE A 9 29.14 -38.61 15.80
CA PHE A 9 29.44 -37.20 15.71
C PHE A 9 29.49 -36.70 14.26
N GLY A 10 30.05 -37.50 13.35
CA GLY A 10 30.04 -37.22 11.91
C GLY A 10 28.63 -37.16 11.33
N MET A 11 27.75 -38.10 11.70
CA MET A 11 26.35 -38.09 11.26
C MET A 11 25.59 -36.88 11.76
N LEU A 12 25.77 -36.50 13.04
CA LEU A 12 25.16 -35.29 13.62
C LEU A 12 25.64 -34.01 12.92
N LEU A 13 26.94 -33.90 12.67
CA LEU A 13 27.50 -32.74 11.99
C LEU A 13 26.98 -32.62 10.56
N THR A 14 26.95 -33.75 9.82
CA THR A 14 26.41 -33.77 8.46
C THR A 14 24.91 -33.40 8.44
N GLY A 15 24.12 -33.92 9.37
CA GLY A 15 22.71 -33.60 9.54
C GLY A 15 22.51 -32.08 9.81
N LEU A 16 23.32 -31.53 10.70
CA LEU A 16 23.27 -30.10 11.00
C LEU A 16 23.59 -29.22 9.76
N VAL A 17 24.64 -29.59 9.01
CA VAL A 17 25.00 -28.88 7.77
C VAL A 17 23.88 -28.93 6.74
N VAL A 18 23.25 -30.09 6.55
CA VAL A 18 22.11 -30.21 5.61
C VAL A 18 20.93 -29.35 6.04
N VAL A 19 20.59 -29.34 7.33
CA VAL A 19 19.50 -28.51 7.86
C VAL A 19 19.83 -27.02 7.67
N CYS A 20 21.03 -26.57 8.02
CA CYS A 20 21.45 -25.18 7.83
C CYS A 20 21.44 -24.78 6.34
N ALA A 21 21.93 -25.64 5.45
CA ALA A 21 21.88 -25.40 4.00
C ALA A 21 20.45 -25.32 3.48
N GLY A 22 19.55 -26.16 3.99
CA GLY A 22 18.11 -26.15 3.66
C GLY A 22 17.44 -24.85 4.10
N ILE A 23 17.71 -24.40 5.34
CA ILE A 23 17.19 -23.12 5.85
C ILE A 23 17.74 -21.95 5.05
N PHE A 24 19.03 -21.95 4.74
CA PHE A 24 19.66 -20.91 3.92
C PHE A 24 19.07 -20.86 2.51
N TYR A 25 18.89 -22.02 1.86
CA TYR A 25 18.25 -22.10 0.56
C TYR A 25 16.80 -21.64 0.61
N ALA A 26 16.04 -22.06 1.61
CA ALA A 26 14.67 -21.59 1.80
C ALA A 26 14.61 -20.07 2.05
N SER A 27 15.53 -19.52 2.83
CA SER A 27 15.59 -18.07 3.09
C SER A 27 15.95 -17.24 1.84
N MET A 28 16.68 -17.82 0.88
CA MET A 28 16.93 -17.17 -0.41
C MET A 28 15.71 -17.21 -1.34
N GLN A 29 14.83 -18.20 -1.15
CA GLN A 29 13.59 -18.33 -1.94
C GLN A 29 12.43 -17.53 -1.34
N VAL A 30 12.47 -17.26 -0.05
CA VAL A 30 11.51 -16.35 0.58
C VAL A 30 11.86 -14.95 0.10
N THR A 31 11.08 -14.46 -0.84
CA THR A 31 11.09 -13.07 -1.27
C THR A 31 11.09 -12.19 -0.03
N GLY A 32 12.11 -11.34 0.10
CA GLY A 32 12.29 -10.51 1.29
C GLY A 32 11.06 -9.66 1.60
N TRP A 33 10.96 -9.16 2.82
CA TRP A 33 9.86 -8.30 3.29
C TRP A 33 9.58 -7.12 2.35
N ASP A 34 10.55 -6.68 1.55
CA ASP A 34 10.41 -5.62 0.54
C ASP A 34 9.43 -5.96 -0.59
N ASN A 35 9.13 -7.25 -0.81
CA ASN A 35 8.15 -7.66 -1.84
C ASN A 35 6.69 -7.58 -1.38
N ILE A 36 6.46 -7.25 -0.11
CA ILE A 36 5.11 -7.01 0.43
C ILE A 36 4.70 -5.56 0.21
N PHE A 37 5.66 -4.68 -0.13
CA PHE A 37 5.39 -3.27 -0.37
C PHE A 37 5.12 -3.02 -1.85
N LEU A 38 3.98 -2.41 -2.13
CA LEU A 38 3.70 -1.79 -3.42
C LEU A 38 4.20 -0.35 -3.38
N ASP A 39 5.36 -0.10 -3.98
CA ASP A 39 5.92 1.23 -4.13
C ASP A 39 5.23 1.96 -5.29
N ILE A 40 4.50 3.01 -4.98
CA ILE A 40 3.82 3.85 -5.96
C ILE A 40 4.68 5.07 -6.22
N LYS A 41 5.31 5.09 -7.39
CA LYS A 41 6.23 6.13 -7.84
C LYS A 41 5.75 6.72 -9.15
N GLY A 42 6.27 7.87 -9.51
CA GLY A 42 6.00 8.49 -10.80
C GLY A 42 6.40 9.95 -10.79
N GLU A 43 6.15 10.63 -11.88
CA GLU A 43 6.32 12.07 -11.95
C GLU A 43 5.28 12.77 -11.08
N GLU A 44 5.67 13.88 -10.49
CA GLU A 44 4.78 14.71 -9.69
C GLU A 44 3.68 15.31 -10.57
N LYS A 45 2.44 15.11 -10.18
CA LYS A 45 1.25 15.59 -10.89
C LYS A 45 0.40 16.42 -9.96
N ALA A 46 0.06 17.63 -10.40
CA ALA A 46 -0.82 18.54 -9.68
C ALA A 46 -2.17 18.64 -10.38
N VAL A 47 -3.25 18.47 -9.62
CA VAL A 47 -4.63 18.57 -10.10
C VAL A 47 -5.35 19.64 -9.30
N GLN A 48 -6.09 20.53 -9.99
CA GLN A 48 -6.92 21.50 -9.32
C GLN A 48 -8.12 20.85 -8.67
N LEU A 49 -8.38 21.21 -7.42
CA LEU A 49 -9.55 20.73 -6.71
C LEU A 49 -10.79 21.55 -7.12
N PRO A 50 -11.94 20.89 -7.33
CA PRO A 50 -13.20 21.60 -7.54
C PRO A 50 -13.60 22.35 -6.26
N GLU A 51 -14.46 23.35 -6.40
CA GLU A 51 -15.03 24.02 -5.24
C GLU A 51 -15.79 23.05 -4.36
N CYS A 52 -15.36 22.96 -3.11
CA CYS A 52 -15.97 22.07 -2.12
C CYS A 52 -15.76 22.63 -0.71
N LYS A 53 -16.65 22.27 0.20
CA LYS A 53 -16.50 22.60 1.64
C LYS A 53 -15.91 21.49 2.44
N VAL A 54 -16.06 20.26 1.97
CA VAL A 54 -15.60 19.04 2.64
C VAL A 54 -14.77 18.22 1.67
N ILE A 55 -13.61 17.77 2.12
CA ILE A 55 -12.80 16.81 1.39
C ILE A 55 -12.72 15.53 2.21
N GLN A 56 -13.04 14.41 1.58
CA GLN A 56 -12.96 13.08 2.16
C GLN A 56 -11.96 12.24 1.39
N MET A 57 -10.90 11.79 2.04
CA MET A 57 -9.87 10.91 1.45
C MET A 57 -9.92 9.54 2.12
N VAL A 58 -10.03 8.50 1.32
CA VAL A 58 -10.16 7.11 1.80
C VAL A 58 -9.28 6.20 0.97
N ALA A 59 -8.49 5.36 1.61
CA ALA A 59 -7.76 4.28 0.96
C ALA A 59 -8.47 2.94 1.25
N VAL A 60 -8.79 2.20 0.21
CA VAL A 60 -9.49 0.92 0.30
C VAL A 60 -8.82 -0.12 -0.60
N ARG A 61 -8.97 -1.37 -0.25
CA ARG A 61 -8.59 -2.50 -1.06
C ARG A 61 -9.80 -3.40 -1.25
N ASN A 62 -10.10 -3.71 -2.51
CA ASN A 62 -11.15 -4.66 -2.85
C ASN A 62 -10.50 -6.00 -3.22
N ILE A 63 -10.68 -7.02 -2.39
CA ILE A 63 -10.29 -8.39 -2.69
C ILE A 63 -11.53 -9.11 -3.20
N ILE A 64 -11.51 -9.51 -4.46
CA ILE A 64 -12.56 -10.36 -5.03
C ILE A 64 -12.13 -11.81 -4.78
N THR A 65 -12.82 -12.50 -3.89
CA THR A 65 -12.64 -13.94 -3.73
C THR A 65 -13.57 -14.64 -4.70
N THR A 66 -13.00 -15.28 -5.70
CA THR A 66 -13.72 -16.20 -6.58
C THR A 66 -14.05 -17.48 -5.82
N GLY A 67 -15.28 -17.61 -5.34
CA GLY A 67 -15.83 -18.84 -4.78
C GLY A 67 -16.97 -19.32 -5.65
N GLU A 68 -17.20 -20.63 -5.73
CA GLU A 68 -18.31 -21.19 -6.51
C GLU A 68 -19.66 -20.55 -6.10
N GLY A 69 -20.22 -19.73 -7.00
CA GLY A 69 -21.60 -19.30 -6.95
C GLY A 69 -21.90 -17.83 -6.65
N GLU A 70 -21.00 -17.06 -6.02
CA GLU A 70 -21.17 -15.62 -5.84
C GLU A 70 -19.82 -14.93 -5.68
N GLU A 71 -19.55 -13.89 -6.47
CA GLU A 71 -18.43 -12.99 -6.27
C GLU A 71 -18.64 -12.19 -4.97
N LYS A 72 -18.12 -12.67 -3.87
CA LYS A 72 -18.08 -11.90 -2.63
C LYS A 72 -16.82 -11.05 -2.60
N GLY A 73 -16.95 -9.80 -3.00
CA GLY A 73 -15.91 -8.81 -2.77
C GLY A 73 -15.77 -8.50 -1.29
N ILE A 74 -14.61 -8.81 -0.71
CA ILE A 74 -14.27 -8.35 0.64
C ILE A 74 -13.59 -6.99 0.49
N ARG A 75 -14.24 -5.96 1.03
CA ARG A 75 -13.66 -4.62 1.09
C ARG A 75 -12.88 -4.47 2.38
N MET A 76 -11.58 -4.23 2.26
CA MET A 76 -10.69 -4.04 3.40
C MET A 76 -10.07 -2.64 3.36
N PRO A 77 -9.72 -2.04 4.51
CA PRO A 77 -8.87 -0.86 4.50
C PRO A 77 -7.53 -1.21 3.88
N ALA A 78 -6.99 -0.32 3.05
CA ALA A 78 -5.63 -0.42 2.58
C ALA A 78 -4.69 0.04 3.70
N PHE A 79 -3.64 -0.74 3.95
CA PHE A 79 -2.61 -0.40 4.93
C PHE A 79 -1.38 0.12 4.19
N GLY A 80 -0.70 1.11 4.75
CA GLY A 80 0.57 1.55 4.21
C GLY A 80 0.93 2.99 4.56
N GLU A 81 2.09 3.38 4.10
CA GLU A 81 2.64 4.71 4.24
C GLU A 81 2.20 5.55 3.03
N LEU A 82 1.09 6.26 3.18
CA LEU A 82 0.58 7.23 2.22
C LEU A 82 0.64 8.63 2.86
N PRO A 83 1.84 9.21 2.99
CA PRO A 83 2.03 10.46 3.71
C PRO A 83 1.30 11.60 3.00
N LEU A 84 0.52 12.37 3.77
CA LEU A 84 -0.24 13.50 3.27
C LEU A 84 0.17 14.78 3.99
N LYS A 85 0.73 15.73 3.24
CA LYS A 85 1.04 17.07 3.71
C LYS A 85 -0.12 18.01 3.39
N ILE A 86 -0.53 18.78 4.38
CA ILE A 86 -1.60 19.77 4.24
C ILE A 86 -0.98 21.16 4.29
N THR A 87 -1.22 21.96 3.25
CA THR A 87 -0.73 23.34 3.15
C THR A 87 -1.88 24.29 2.86
N PRO A 88 -1.79 25.58 3.24
CA PRO A 88 -2.73 26.57 2.76
C PRO A 88 -2.58 26.76 1.24
N ALA A 89 -3.70 26.96 0.55
CA ALA A 89 -3.68 27.23 -0.89
C ALA A 89 -3.24 28.66 -1.17
N GLU A 90 -2.31 28.82 -2.09
CA GLU A 90 -2.01 30.12 -2.64
C GLU A 90 -3.11 30.54 -3.63
N ALA A 91 -3.51 31.81 -3.59
CA ALA A 91 -4.55 32.38 -4.49
C ALA A 91 -5.95 31.75 -4.41
N GLY A 92 -6.31 31.09 -3.31
CA GLY A 92 -7.68 30.64 -3.06
C GLY A 92 -8.14 29.41 -3.87
N GLN A 93 -7.30 28.83 -4.70
CA GLN A 93 -7.59 27.59 -5.43
C GLN A 93 -6.89 26.39 -4.78
N GLY A 94 -7.66 25.36 -4.45
CA GLY A 94 -7.12 24.13 -3.93
C GLY A 94 -6.39 23.32 -5.00
N THR A 95 -5.28 22.71 -4.63
CA THR A 95 -4.53 21.78 -5.48
C THR A 95 -4.21 20.50 -4.73
N PHE A 96 -4.21 19.39 -5.45
CA PHE A 96 -3.75 18.11 -4.93
C PHE A 96 -2.59 17.61 -5.79
N THR A 97 -1.46 17.38 -5.14
CA THR A 97 -0.22 16.95 -5.77
C THR A 97 0.13 15.55 -5.31
N TYR A 98 0.45 14.67 -6.24
CA TYR A 98 0.72 13.26 -5.98
C TYR A 98 1.59 12.65 -7.09
N ALA A 99 2.15 11.46 -6.86
CA ALA A 99 2.91 10.73 -7.88
C ALA A 99 1.97 10.12 -8.94
N SER A 100 2.31 10.27 -10.22
CA SER A 100 1.47 9.84 -11.36
C SER A 100 1.12 8.33 -11.36
N GLY A 101 1.94 7.49 -10.72
CA GLY A 101 1.61 6.08 -10.51
C GLY A 101 0.34 5.84 -9.68
N MET A 102 -0.17 6.88 -9.00
CA MET A 102 -1.43 6.82 -8.26
C MET A 102 -2.67 6.94 -9.16
N ASP A 103 -2.53 7.44 -10.38
CA ASP A 103 -3.66 7.70 -11.31
C ASP A 103 -4.55 6.46 -11.54
N GLU A 104 -3.93 5.28 -11.63
CA GLU A 104 -4.67 4.02 -11.87
C GLU A 104 -5.52 3.59 -10.68
N PHE A 105 -5.15 4.06 -9.48
CA PHE A 105 -5.77 3.68 -8.21
C PHE A 105 -6.65 4.77 -7.62
N MET A 106 -6.65 5.97 -8.20
CA MET A 106 -7.33 7.12 -7.64
C MET A 106 -8.59 7.48 -8.42
N THR A 107 -9.66 7.77 -7.69
CA THR A 107 -10.90 8.30 -8.24
C THR A 107 -11.32 9.51 -7.44
N MET A 108 -11.62 10.62 -8.15
CA MET A 108 -12.14 11.85 -7.56
C MET A 108 -13.60 12.05 -7.98
N ASN A 109 -14.50 12.17 -7.02
CA ASN A 109 -15.91 12.39 -7.26
C ASN A 109 -16.43 13.52 -6.39
N SER A 110 -17.14 14.49 -7.00
CA SER A 110 -17.85 15.55 -6.28
C SER A 110 -19.30 15.18 -6.11
N VAL A 111 -19.79 15.25 -4.89
CA VAL A 111 -21.21 15.06 -4.56
C VAL A 111 -21.66 16.21 -3.69
N GLY A 112 -22.42 17.14 -4.25
CA GLY A 112 -22.76 18.40 -3.58
C GLY A 112 -21.51 19.19 -3.19
N ASP A 113 -21.41 19.60 -1.94
CA ASP A 113 -20.28 20.35 -1.39
C ASP A 113 -19.10 19.46 -0.94
N THR A 114 -19.16 18.14 -1.21
CA THR A 114 -18.14 17.17 -0.76
C THR A 114 -17.35 16.62 -1.94
N LEU A 115 -16.03 16.80 -1.89
CA LEU A 115 -15.09 16.11 -2.77
C LEU A 115 -14.62 14.82 -2.11
N ARG A 116 -14.86 13.71 -2.77
CA ARG A 116 -14.41 12.40 -2.32
C ARG A 116 -13.27 11.90 -3.19
N ILE A 117 -12.10 11.70 -2.59
CA ILE A 117 -10.91 11.13 -3.20
C ILE A 117 -10.77 9.70 -2.65
N VAL A 118 -10.91 8.72 -3.51
CA VAL A 118 -10.83 7.31 -3.15
C VAL A 118 -9.62 6.69 -3.83
N PHE A 119 -8.73 6.13 -3.04
CA PHE A 119 -7.66 5.26 -3.50
C PHE A 119 -8.15 3.82 -3.38
N ASP A 120 -8.34 3.16 -4.51
CA ASP A 120 -8.82 1.79 -4.60
C ASP A 120 -7.76 0.93 -5.28
N PHE A 121 -7.35 -0.14 -4.60
CA PHE A 121 -6.30 -1.06 -5.06
C PHE A 121 -6.91 -2.44 -5.36
N PRO A 122 -7.67 -2.57 -6.44
CA PRO A 122 -8.31 -3.83 -6.80
C PRO A 122 -7.27 -4.84 -7.32
N ASN A 123 -7.50 -6.13 -7.07
CA ASN A 123 -6.58 -7.21 -7.41
C ASN A 123 -6.21 -7.26 -8.90
N ASP A 124 -7.14 -6.97 -9.79
CA ASP A 124 -6.97 -7.02 -11.24
C ASP A 124 -6.02 -5.95 -11.78
N LYS A 125 -5.86 -4.84 -11.07
CA LYS A 125 -4.90 -3.77 -11.41
C LYS A 125 -3.52 -3.96 -10.81
N LEU A 126 -3.38 -4.89 -9.88
CA LEU A 126 -2.10 -5.17 -9.23
C LEU A 126 -1.27 -6.14 -10.05
N GLU A 127 0.06 -5.98 -10.02
CA GLU A 127 0.98 -6.98 -10.56
C GLU A 127 0.72 -8.35 -9.92
N LYS A 128 0.90 -9.42 -10.68
CA LYS A 128 0.62 -10.80 -10.25
C LYS A 128 1.24 -11.19 -8.91
N LYS A 129 2.39 -10.62 -8.56
CA LYS A 129 3.08 -10.85 -7.27
C LYS A 129 2.36 -10.25 -6.05
N TYR A 130 1.47 -9.27 -6.28
CA TYR A 130 0.69 -8.59 -5.24
C TYR A 130 -0.77 -9.04 -5.21
N GLN A 131 -1.20 -9.80 -6.23
CA GLN A 131 -2.52 -10.40 -6.25
C GLN A 131 -2.60 -11.46 -5.15
N ASP A 132 -3.78 -11.65 -4.58
CA ASP A 132 -4.06 -12.66 -3.55
C ASP A 132 -3.28 -12.52 -2.23
N LEU A 133 -2.49 -11.47 -2.07
CA LEU A 133 -1.86 -11.17 -0.79
C LEU A 133 -2.90 -10.62 0.18
N TYR A 134 -3.05 -11.29 1.33
CA TYR A 134 -3.94 -10.83 2.40
C TYR A 134 -3.47 -9.49 3.01
N TRP A 135 -2.15 -9.27 3.04
CA TRP A 135 -1.50 -8.07 3.54
C TRP A 135 -0.68 -7.45 2.42
N LEU A 136 -1.15 -6.33 1.91
CA LEU A 136 -0.42 -5.48 0.98
C LEU A 136 -0.13 -4.16 1.68
N ASN A 137 1.14 -3.87 1.88
CA ASN A 137 1.56 -2.57 2.38
C ASN A 137 1.83 -1.64 1.18
N LEU A 138 1.18 -0.49 1.21
CA LEU A 138 1.37 0.55 0.21
C LEU A 138 2.45 1.51 0.69
N ARG A 139 3.26 1.98 -0.22
CA ARG A 139 4.20 3.06 0.03
C ARG A 139 4.15 4.03 -1.14
N SER A 140 3.93 5.31 -0.87
CA SER A 140 3.99 6.36 -1.89
C SER A 140 4.92 7.48 -1.46
N GLU A 141 5.31 8.29 -2.43
CA GLU A 141 5.90 9.60 -2.16
C GLU A 141 4.89 10.49 -1.43
N GLU A 142 5.40 11.55 -0.76
CA GLU A 142 4.55 12.50 -0.03
C GLU A 142 3.56 13.17 -0.98
N MET A 143 2.28 13.03 -0.67
CA MET A 143 1.21 13.74 -1.35
C MET A 143 1.00 15.10 -0.66
N THR A 144 0.72 16.14 -1.43
CA THR A 144 0.44 17.46 -0.87
C THR A 144 -0.95 17.91 -1.27
N ILE A 145 -1.75 18.34 -0.29
CA ILE A 145 -3.03 18.99 -0.53
C ILE A 145 -2.99 20.44 -0.05
N ALA A 146 -3.13 21.36 -0.98
CA ALA A 146 -3.27 22.78 -0.67
C ALA A 146 -4.75 23.12 -0.53
N LEU A 147 -5.16 23.51 0.68
CA LEU A 147 -6.55 23.77 1.03
C LEU A 147 -6.86 25.26 0.97
N PRO A 148 -7.87 25.69 0.21
CA PRO A 148 -8.38 27.05 0.26
C PRO A 148 -9.13 27.31 1.58
N ASP A 149 -9.21 28.57 1.99
CA ASP A 149 -9.78 28.99 3.29
C ASP A 149 -11.25 28.61 3.47
N HIS A 150 -11.97 28.36 2.39
CA HIS A 150 -13.39 27.97 2.45
C HIS A 150 -13.62 26.47 2.71
N VAL A 151 -12.57 25.64 2.73
CA VAL A 151 -12.70 24.23 3.10
C VAL A 151 -12.81 24.12 4.62
N LEU A 152 -13.97 23.68 5.07
CA LEU A 152 -14.31 23.61 6.50
C LEU A 152 -13.84 22.32 7.16
N PHE A 153 -13.71 21.24 6.41
CA PHE A 153 -13.45 19.93 6.97
C PHE A 153 -12.64 19.04 6.01
N LEU A 154 -11.59 18.43 6.54
CA LEU A 154 -10.83 17.38 5.86
C LEU A 154 -10.92 16.11 6.70
N GLN A 155 -11.53 15.06 6.13
CA GLN A 155 -11.56 13.73 6.71
C GLN A 155 -10.63 12.82 5.90
N THR A 156 -9.69 12.17 6.56
CA THR A 156 -8.79 11.23 5.89
C THR A 156 -8.59 9.97 6.71
N SER A 157 -8.53 8.81 6.02
CA SER A 157 -8.04 7.56 6.57
C SER A 157 -6.55 7.35 6.27
N LEU A 158 -5.91 8.31 5.60
CA LEU A 158 -4.48 8.32 5.34
C LEU A 158 -3.73 8.88 6.55
N GLU A 159 -2.46 8.55 6.70
CA GLU A 159 -1.60 9.21 7.67
C GLU A 159 -1.38 10.67 7.23
N ALA A 160 -2.02 11.60 7.92
CA ALA A 160 -1.83 13.02 7.69
C ALA A 160 -0.80 13.58 8.67
N GLN A 161 0.31 14.07 8.16
CA GLN A 161 1.24 14.89 8.95
C GLN A 161 0.77 16.34 8.90
N LYS A 162 0.36 16.86 10.06
CA LYS A 162 0.04 18.27 10.23
C LYS A 162 1.35 19.01 10.51
N MET A 163 1.70 19.95 9.66
CA MET A 163 2.72 20.96 9.97
C MET A 163 2.17 22.00 10.93
#